data_5f5313ff6d60e582e7e15ed1180cd74f
#
_entry.id   5f5313ff6d60e582e7e15ed1180cd74f
#
_cell.length_a   1.000
_cell.length_b   1.000
_cell.length_c   1.000
_cell.angle_alpha   90.00
_cell.angle_beta   90.00
_cell.angle_gamma   90.00
#
_symmetry.space_group_name_H-M   'P 1'
#
loop_
_entity.id
_entity.type
_entity.pdbx_description
1 polymer ?
#
loop_
_entity_poly.entity_id
_entity_poly.type
_entity_poly.pdbx_seq_one_letter_code
_entity_poly.pdbx_strand_id
1 'polypeptide(L)'
;MNGAQYIVNALHQQGVTQVFGYPGGAIMPVYDALYDGGIPHLLCRHEQGAAMAAICYARSTRQVGVCIATSGPGATNLVTGIATAMMDSVPMVAITGNVPSHLLGRDSFQEVDITGITMPITKYNYQIRDTADIPRIIREAVHIATTGRPGPVVIDLPKDVVAKETAFINDPEINLPSYQPTLRPNEMQIKKILKQLGKAKKPVIVAGGGVSYSESAKELVAFAERYQIPVVTSLLGQGTIATSHPLFLGMGGMHGSYAANIAMTDADFMIAIGCRFDDRLTGNPKT
;
A
#
# COMPACT_ATOMS: atom_id res chain seq x y z
N MET A 1 27.36 12.74 6.92
CA MET A 1 26.58 12.14 5.80
C MET A 1 25.62 13.16 5.25
N ASN A 2 25.36 13.16 3.96
CA ASN A 2 24.34 14.02 3.37
C ASN A 2 22.94 13.36 3.44
N GLY A 3 21.90 14.16 3.13
CA GLY A 3 20.50 13.68 3.19
C GLY A 3 20.23 12.48 2.30
N ALA A 4 20.88 12.38 1.12
CA ALA A 4 20.71 11.25 0.22
C ALA A 4 21.23 9.93 0.83
N GLN A 5 22.37 9.97 1.51
CA GLN A 5 22.93 8.82 2.22
C GLN A 5 22.03 8.41 3.40
N TYR A 6 21.41 9.37 4.10
CA TYR A 6 20.41 9.06 5.14
C TYR A 6 19.18 8.38 4.56
N ILE A 7 18.70 8.79 3.37
CA ILE A 7 17.57 8.14 2.69
C ILE A 7 17.89 6.67 2.43
N VAL A 8 19.02 6.38 1.80
CA VAL A 8 19.41 5.01 1.45
C VAL A 8 19.59 4.15 2.70
N ASN A 9 20.26 4.68 3.74
CA ASN A 9 20.41 3.96 5.01
C ASN A 9 19.08 3.70 5.71
N ALA A 10 18.17 4.68 5.72
CA ALA A 10 16.84 4.52 6.32
C ALA A 10 16.01 3.47 5.55
N LEU A 11 16.07 3.46 4.22
CA LEU A 11 15.42 2.42 3.41
C LEU A 11 15.98 1.02 3.72
N HIS A 12 17.30 0.89 3.86
CA HIS A 12 17.92 -0.37 4.30
C HIS A 12 17.43 -0.83 5.67
N GLN A 13 17.37 0.08 6.63
CA GLN A 13 16.85 -0.21 7.98
C GLN A 13 15.39 -0.66 7.98
N GLN A 14 14.61 -0.22 6.99
CA GLN A 14 13.22 -0.67 6.81
C GLN A 14 13.09 -1.95 5.96
N GLY A 15 14.19 -2.61 5.65
CA GLY A 15 14.22 -3.88 4.91
C GLY A 15 13.93 -3.73 3.41
N VAL A 16 14.09 -2.54 2.85
CA VAL A 16 13.92 -2.32 1.41
C VAL A 16 15.08 -2.97 0.67
N THR A 17 14.79 -3.93 -0.20
CA THR A 17 15.80 -4.71 -0.94
C THR A 17 15.81 -4.39 -2.44
N GLN A 18 14.86 -3.60 -2.94
CA GLN A 18 14.75 -3.21 -4.34
C GLN A 18 14.05 -1.87 -4.46
N VAL A 19 14.54 -1.00 -5.33
CA VAL A 19 13.87 0.25 -5.72
C VAL A 19 13.68 0.29 -7.23
N PHE A 20 12.63 1.00 -7.68
CA PHE A 20 12.29 1.19 -9.07
C PHE A 20 12.26 2.68 -9.38
N GLY A 21 12.66 3.13 -10.57
CA GLY A 21 12.60 4.54 -10.82
C GLY A 21 13.21 5.00 -12.13
N TYR A 22 13.17 6.33 -12.31
CA TYR A 22 13.79 7.02 -13.42
C TYR A 22 14.52 8.27 -12.89
N PRO A 23 15.83 8.41 -13.15
CA PRO A 23 16.63 9.53 -12.64
C PRO A 23 16.28 10.85 -13.33
N GLY A 24 16.59 11.96 -12.64
CA GLY A 24 16.48 13.30 -13.16
C GLY A 24 17.15 14.32 -12.25
N GLY A 25 17.28 15.55 -12.69
CA GLY A 25 18.14 16.55 -12.07
C GLY A 25 17.88 16.86 -10.59
N ALA A 26 16.60 16.82 -10.17
CA ALA A 26 16.24 17.13 -8.77
C ALA A 26 16.53 15.97 -7.81
N ILE A 27 16.51 14.72 -8.29
CA ILE A 27 16.69 13.52 -7.46
C ILE A 27 18.08 12.88 -7.59
N MET A 28 18.95 13.44 -8.43
CA MET A 28 20.28 12.89 -8.73
C MET A 28 21.11 12.53 -7.48
N PRO A 29 21.15 13.34 -6.41
CA PRO A 29 21.92 12.98 -5.22
C PRO A 29 21.47 11.67 -4.57
N VAL A 30 20.17 11.33 -4.67
CA VAL A 30 19.66 10.04 -4.17
C VAL A 30 20.12 8.88 -5.03
N TYR A 31 20.21 9.08 -6.36
CA TYR A 31 20.73 8.06 -7.26
C TYR A 31 22.23 7.81 -7.08
N ASP A 32 23.02 8.87 -6.83
CA ASP A 32 24.44 8.72 -6.46
C ASP A 32 24.58 7.92 -5.17
N ALA A 33 23.80 8.24 -4.14
CA ALA A 33 23.82 7.50 -2.88
C ALA A 33 23.32 6.04 -3.02
N LEU A 34 22.38 5.75 -3.93
CA LEU A 34 21.94 4.37 -4.23
C LEU A 34 23.07 3.57 -4.89
N TYR A 35 23.83 4.19 -5.80
CA TYR A 35 24.96 3.55 -6.47
C TYR A 35 26.01 3.06 -5.47
N ASP A 36 26.34 3.87 -4.47
CA ASP A 36 27.29 3.54 -3.43
C ASP A 36 26.68 2.72 -2.28
N GLY A 37 25.39 2.89 -2.02
CA GLY A 37 24.69 2.36 -0.85
C GLY A 37 24.13 0.95 -0.99
N GLY A 38 24.21 0.32 -2.17
CA GLY A 38 23.98 -1.12 -2.34
C GLY A 38 22.53 -1.58 -2.39
N ILE A 39 21.50 -0.69 -2.45
CA ILE A 39 20.15 -1.13 -2.78
C ILE A 39 20.02 -1.27 -4.30
N PRO A 40 19.71 -2.46 -4.83
CA PRO A 40 19.47 -2.64 -6.25
C PRO A 40 18.41 -1.69 -6.79
N HIS A 41 18.73 -1.04 -7.90
CA HIS A 41 17.82 -0.14 -8.61
C HIS A 41 17.46 -0.71 -9.97
N LEU A 42 16.17 -0.83 -10.27
CA LEU A 42 15.68 -1.16 -11.60
C LEU A 42 15.27 0.13 -12.34
N LEU A 43 16.03 0.46 -13.39
CA LEU A 43 15.71 1.58 -14.26
C LEU A 43 14.46 1.29 -15.09
N CYS A 44 13.42 2.08 -14.91
CA CYS A 44 12.21 2.06 -15.73
C CYS A 44 12.22 3.23 -16.69
N ARG A 45 11.82 3.02 -17.96
CA ARG A 45 11.82 4.06 -18.98
C ARG A 45 10.67 5.07 -18.87
N HIS A 46 9.77 4.88 -17.91
CA HIS A 46 8.66 5.76 -17.59
C HIS A 46 8.30 5.57 -16.11
N GLU A 47 8.03 6.65 -15.38
CA GLU A 47 7.81 6.61 -13.93
C GLU A 47 6.53 5.85 -13.55
N GLN A 48 5.48 5.92 -14.38
CA GLN A 48 4.30 5.07 -14.20
C GLN A 48 4.67 3.58 -14.19
N GLY A 49 5.58 3.17 -15.09
CA GLY A 49 6.10 1.80 -15.10
C GLY A 49 6.87 1.46 -13.83
N ALA A 50 7.64 2.41 -13.28
CA ALA A 50 8.33 2.23 -11.99
C ALA A 50 7.35 2.04 -10.84
N ALA A 51 6.30 2.86 -10.76
CA ALA A 51 5.26 2.71 -9.74
C ALA A 51 4.51 1.37 -9.87
N MET A 52 4.17 0.93 -11.10
CA MET A 52 3.53 -0.36 -11.33
C MET A 52 4.45 -1.53 -10.96
N ALA A 53 5.75 -1.44 -11.26
CA ALA A 53 6.73 -2.44 -10.85
C ALA A 53 6.83 -2.53 -9.32
N ALA A 54 6.86 -1.39 -8.62
CA ALA A 54 6.86 -1.34 -7.15
C ALA A 54 5.58 -1.98 -6.57
N ILE A 55 4.40 -1.72 -7.17
CA ILE A 55 3.13 -2.36 -6.79
C ILE A 55 3.21 -3.88 -6.95
N CYS A 56 3.66 -4.35 -8.12
CA CYS A 56 3.77 -5.78 -8.39
C CYS A 56 4.77 -6.45 -7.44
N TYR A 57 5.90 -5.79 -7.18
CA TYR A 57 6.91 -6.25 -6.21
C TYR A 57 6.30 -6.39 -4.81
N ALA A 58 5.60 -5.36 -4.32
CA ALA A 58 4.96 -5.41 -3.01
C ALA A 58 3.93 -6.54 -2.89
N ARG A 59 3.15 -6.78 -3.94
CA ARG A 59 2.15 -7.87 -3.97
C ARG A 59 2.78 -9.24 -3.97
N SER A 60 3.90 -9.41 -4.67
CA SER A 60 4.58 -10.70 -4.83
C SER A 60 5.43 -11.06 -3.61
N THR A 61 6.10 -10.09 -3.00
CA THR A 61 7.07 -10.31 -1.92
C THR A 61 6.52 -10.05 -0.52
N ARG A 62 5.36 -9.39 -0.42
CA ARG A 62 4.78 -8.88 0.84
C ARG A 62 5.62 -7.79 1.51
N GLN A 63 6.60 -7.25 0.82
CA GLN A 63 7.40 -6.10 1.26
C GLN A 63 6.76 -4.79 0.79
N VAL A 64 7.24 -3.67 1.32
CA VAL A 64 6.85 -2.35 0.80
C VAL A 64 7.49 -2.13 -0.57
N GLY A 65 6.70 -1.68 -1.55
CA GLY A 65 7.23 -1.26 -2.85
C GLY A 65 7.77 0.16 -2.78
N VAL A 66 8.95 0.40 -3.33
CA VAL A 66 9.55 1.75 -3.34
C VAL A 66 9.82 2.19 -4.78
N CYS A 67 9.29 3.35 -5.17
CA CYS A 67 9.61 3.98 -6.45
C CYS A 67 10.14 5.40 -6.26
N ILE A 68 11.07 5.80 -7.15
CA ILE A 68 11.79 7.07 -7.05
C ILE A 68 11.71 7.80 -8.40
N ALA A 69 11.30 9.07 -8.37
CA ALA A 69 11.19 9.92 -9.54
C ALA A 69 11.73 11.33 -9.29
N THR A 70 12.05 12.04 -10.37
CA THR A 70 12.44 13.45 -10.29
C THR A 70 11.22 14.36 -10.10
N SER A 71 11.45 15.66 -10.01
CA SER A 71 10.42 16.70 -9.86
C SER A 71 9.53 16.84 -11.12
N GLY A 72 8.48 17.63 -10.99
CA GLY A 72 7.61 18.03 -12.09
C GLY A 72 7.02 16.85 -12.85
N PRO A 73 7.33 16.70 -14.16
CA PRO A 73 6.77 15.61 -14.97
C PRO A 73 7.11 14.22 -14.45
N GLY A 74 8.29 14.02 -13.84
CA GLY A 74 8.65 12.74 -13.23
C GLY A 74 7.73 12.38 -12.06
N ALA A 75 7.47 13.33 -11.19
CA ALA A 75 6.55 13.15 -10.05
C ALA A 75 5.11 12.93 -10.52
N THR A 76 4.60 13.73 -11.47
CA THR A 76 3.22 13.60 -11.98
C THR A 76 2.99 12.29 -12.73
N ASN A 77 4.00 11.73 -13.39
CA ASN A 77 3.91 10.42 -14.03
C ASN A 77 3.71 9.26 -13.04
N LEU A 78 3.96 9.44 -11.74
CA LEU A 78 3.67 8.44 -10.70
C LEU A 78 2.19 8.38 -10.32
N VAL A 79 1.39 9.41 -10.60
CA VAL A 79 0.03 9.60 -10.08
C VAL A 79 -0.88 8.39 -10.35
N THR A 80 -0.87 7.86 -11.57
CA THR A 80 -1.66 6.67 -11.92
C THR A 80 -1.28 5.46 -11.06
N GLY A 81 0.02 5.22 -10.85
CA GLY A 81 0.50 4.13 -10.00
C GLY A 81 0.13 4.34 -8.53
N ILE A 82 0.30 5.56 -8.02
CA ILE A 82 -0.09 5.91 -6.64
C ILE A 82 -1.59 5.67 -6.43
N ALA A 83 -2.43 6.14 -7.35
CA ALA A 83 -3.88 5.90 -7.29
C ALA A 83 -4.23 4.41 -7.33
N THR A 84 -3.56 3.63 -8.17
CA THR A 84 -3.72 2.17 -8.25
C THR A 84 -3.34 1.50 -6.91
N ALA A 85 -2.21 1.88 -6.32
CA ALA A 85 -1.79 1.36 -5.01
C ALA A 85 -2.82 1.67 -3.92
N MET A 86 -3.41 2.88 -3.93
CA MET A 86 -4.45 3.26 -2.97
C MET A 86 -5.72 2.44 -3.15
N MET A 87 -6.19 2.27 -4.40
CA MET A 87 -7.39 1.50 -4.70
C MET A 87 -7.24 0.02 -4.34
N ASP A 88 -6.08 -0.57 -4.65
CA ASP A 88 -5.79 -1.99 -4.43
C ASP A 88 -5.23 -2.29 -3.04
N SER A 89 -5.08 -1.29 -2.18
CA SER A 89 -4.54 -1.44 -0.82
C SER A 89 -3.12 -2.05 -0.83
N VAL A 90 -2.24 -1.53 -1.69
CA VAL A 90 -0.86 -2.01 -1.83
C VAL A 90 0.09 -1.07 -1.06
N PRO A 91 0.95 -1.60 -0.15
CA PRO A 91 1.91 -0.77 0.56
C PRO A 91 2.99 -0.26 -0.40
N MET A 92 3.08 1.06 -0.56
CA MET A 92 4.04 1.70 -1.45
C MET A 92 4.57 3.00 -0.83
N VAL A 93 5.86 3.25 -0.99
CA VAL A 93 6.48 4.56 -0.72
C VAL A 93 6.98 5.13 -2.04
N ALA A 94 6.40 6.24 -2.46
CA ALA A 94 6.84 6.98 -3.64
C ALA A 94 7.69 8.19 -3.20
N ILE A 95 8.93 8.24 -3.66
CA ILE A 95 9.89 9.30 -3.33
C ILE A 95 10.05 10.18 -4.56
N THR A 96 9.74 11.47 -4.42
CA THR A 96 9.88 12.46 -5.49
C THR A 96 10.95 13.49 -5.14
N GLY A 97 11.75 13.88 -6.14
CA GLY A 97 12.58 15.07 -6.00
C GLY A 97 11.76 16.33 -6.20
N ASN A 98 12.23 17.45 -5.64
CA ASN A 98 11.67 18.76 -5.87
C ASN A 98 12.77 19.82 -6.06
N VAL A 99 12.37 21.00 -6.51
CA VAL A 99 13.25 22.16 -6.58
C VAL A 99 13.79 22.52 -5.20
N PRO A 100 14.91 23.27 -5.08
CA PRO A 100 15.40 23.74 -3.79
C PRO A 100 14.34 24.50 -2.99
N SER A 101 14.36 24.36 -1.67
CA SER A 101 13.33 24.86 -0.75
C SER A 101 13.00 26.37 -0.94
N HIS A 102 13.98 27.20 -1.30
CA HIS A 102 13.79 28.63 -1.52
C HIS A 102 13.06 28.97 -2.84
N LEU A 103 12.90 27.98 -3.73
CA LEU A 103 12.19 28.09 -5.01
C LEU A 103 10.78 27.52 -4.96
N LEU A 104 10.41 26.82 -3.90
CA LEU A 104 9.07 26.25 -3.76
C LEU A 104 7.98 27.33 -3.77
N GLY A 105 6.93 27.11 -4.57
CA GLY A 105 5.81 28.04 -4.75
C GLY A 105 6.15 29.24 -5.65
N ARG A 106 7.18 29.13 -6.50
CA ARG A 106 7.64 30.22 -7.38
C ARG A 106 7.56 29.90 -8.88
N ASP A 107 6.79 28.89 -9.26
CA ASP A 107 6.66 28.40 -10.64
C ASP A 107 8.02 28.11 -11.31
N SER A 108 8.92 27.51 -10.54
CA SER A 108 10.27 27.17 -10.97
C SER A 108 10.26 26.06 -12.02
N PHE A 109 11.36 25.91 -12.80
CA PHE A 109 11.47 24.86 -13.80
C PHE A 109 11.22 23.46 -13.20
N GLN A 110 10.27 22.74 -13.76
CA GLN A 110 9.84 21.40 -13.30
C GLN A 110 9.40 21.38 -11.82
N GLU A 111 8.88 22.48 -11.30
CA GLU A 111 8.19 22.48 -10.02
C GLU A 111 6.74 22.02 -10.19
N VAL A 112 6.24 21.26 -9.22
CA VAL A 112 4.83 20.91 -9.09
C VAL A 112 4.52 20.62 -7.62
N ASP A 113 3.35 21.02 -7.15
CA ASP A 113 2.86 20.61 -5.83
C ASP A 113 2.36 19.16 -5.87
N ILE A 114 3.32 18.24 -5.86
CA ILE A 114 3.01 16.80 -5.89
C ILE A 114 2.28 16.34 -4.63
N THR A 115 2.51 16.99 -3.48
CA THR A 115 1.82 16.67 -2.23
C THR A 115 0.34 17.02 -2.33
N GLY A 116 0.00 18.17 -2.87
CA GLY A 116 -1.39 18.57 -3.14
C GLY A 116 -2.07 17.67 -4.16
N ILE A 117 -1.39 17.32 -5.26
CA ILE A 117 -1.92 16.44 -6.31
C ILE A 117 -2.21 15.03 -5.76
N THR A 118 -1.34 14.49 -4.92
CA THR A 118 -1.44 13.11 -4.43
C THR A 118 -2.22 12.97 -3.12
N MET A 119 -2.57 14.06 -2.46
CA MET A 119 -3.31 14.04 -1.20
C MET A 119 -4.55 13.14 -1.22
N PRO A 120 -5.45 13.18 -2.24
CA PRO A 120 -6.66 12.37 -2.26
C PRO A 120 -6.42 10.88 -2.59
N ILE A 121 -5.23 10.52 -3.04
CA ILE A 121 -4.88 9.17 -3.50
C ILE A 121 -3.77 8.50 -2.68
N THR A 122 -3.48 9.04 -1.48
CA THR A 122 -2.44 8.52 -0.57
C THR A 122 -2.98 8.40 0.85
N LYS A 123 -2.32 7.61 1.65
CA LYS A 123 -2.57 7.57 3.10
C LYS A 123 -1.97 8.78 3.80
N TYR A 124 -0.81 9.22 3.34
CA TYR A 124 -0.13 10.40 3.85
C TYR A 124 0.88 10.95 2.84
N ASN A 125 1.22 12.23 2.98
CA ASN A 125 2.24 12.92 2.20
C ASN A 125 3.20 13.66 3.11
N TYR A 126 4.49 13.57 2.82
CA TYR A 126 5.53 14.35 3.47
C TYR A 126 6.22 15.25 2.46
N GLN A 127 6.43 16.52 2.80
CA GLN A 127 7.44 17.36 2.16
C GLN A 127 8.53 17.63 3.19
N ILE A 128 9.71 17.06 2.99
CA ILE A 128 10.80 17.17 3.96
C ILE A 128 11.45 18.54 3.87
N ARG A 129 11.58 19.23 4.99
CA ARG A 129 12.16 20.58 5.08
C ARG A 129 13.49 20.62 5.83
N ASP A 130 13.80 19.60 6.62
CA ASP A 130 15.07 19.47 7.32
C ASP A 130 15.66 18.08 7.07
N THR A 131 16.94 18.05 6.74
CA THR A 131 17.70 16.80 6.56
C THR A 131 17.66 15.91 7.80
N ALA A 132 17.57 16.51 8.99
CA ALA A 132 17.47 15.79 10.26
C ALA A 132 16.19 14.93 10.39
N ASP A 133 15.13 15.28 9.67
CA ASP A 133 13.86 14.55 9.71
C ASP A 133 13.83 13.31 8.79
N ILE A 134 14.79 13.17 7.89
CA ILE A 134 14.77 12.13 6.85
C ILE A 134 14.61 10.71 7.43
N PRO A 135 15.43 10.24 8.39
CA PRO A 135 15.31 8.86 8.89
C PRO A 135 13.96 8.61 9.56
N ARG A 136 13.49 9.57 10.35
CA ARG A 136 12.19 9.51 11.01
C ARG A 136 11.05 9.42 9.99
N ILE A 137 11.04 10.29 9.00
CA ILE A 137 9.97 10.35 7.98
C ILE A 137 9.95 9.08 7.12
N ILE A 138 11.10 8.55 6.71
CA ILE A 138 11.16 7.28 5.95
C ILE A 138 10.54 6.14 6.77
N ARG A 139 10.88 6.03 8.05
CA ARG A 139 10.32 5.01 8.93
C ARG A 139 8.81 5.18 9.15
N GLU A 140 8.36 6.39 9.42
CA GLU A 140 6.93 6.72 9.55
C GLU A 140 6.18 6.39 8.26
N ALA A 141 6.73 6.73 7.09
CA ALA A 141 6.13 6.45 5.79
C ALA A 141 5.96 4.95 5.53
N VAL A 142 6.99 4.14 5.82
CA VAL A 142 6.89 2.68 5.71
C VAL A 142 5.86 2.13 6.69
N HIS A 143 5.87 2.59 7.95
CA HIS A 143 4.88 2.20 8.96
C HIS A 143 3.45 2.52 8.51
N ILE A 144 3.19 3.74 8.04
CA ILE A 144 1.86 4.13 7.56
C ILE A 144 1.46 3.31 6.34
N ALA A 145 2.39 3.08 5.40
CA ALA A 145 2.11 2.32 4.18
C ALA A 145 1.72 0.87 4.47
N THR A 146 2.34 0.24 5.47
CA THR A 146 2.23 -1.21 5.74
C THR A 146 1.22 -1.58 6.81
N THR A 147 0.79 -0.64 7.66
CA THR A 147 -0.13 -0.93 8.79
C THR A 147 -1.56 -0.48 8.51
N GLY A 148 -2.53 -1.02 9.26
CA GLY A 148 -3.96 -0.81 9.00
C GLY A 148 -4.34 -1.35 7.61
N ARG A 149 -5.16 -0.60 6.86
CA ARG A 149 -5.33 -0.86 5.43
C ARG A 149 -4.07 -0.40 4.71
N PRO A 150 -3.31 -1.29 4.04
CA PRO A 150 -2.12 -0.88 3.30
C PRO A 150 -2.42 0.15 2.20
N GLY A 151 -1.43 0.95 1.84
CA GLY A 151 -1.61 1.96 0.81
C GLY A 151 -0.37 2.83 0.62
N PRO A 152 -0.39 3.74 -0.37
CA PRO A 152 0.76 4.55 -0.72
C PRO A 152 0.98 5.73 0.24
N VAL A 153 2.26 6.07 0.42
CA VAL A 153 2.74 7.30 1.05
C VAL A 153 3.69 7.98 0.08
N VAL A 154 3.60 9.30 -0.04
CA VAL A 154 4.51 10.12 -0.87
C VAL A 154 5.47 10.89 0.02
N ILE A 155 6.74 10.92 -0.37
CA ILE A 155 7.79 11.72 0.27
C ILE A 155 8.38 12.63 -0.80
N ASP A 156 8.15 13.92 -0.66
CA ASP A 156 8.69 14.94 -1.55
C ASP A 156 9.96 15.58 -0.96
N LEU A 157 11.03 15.60 -1.76
CA LEU A 157 12.39 15.89 -1.35
C LEU A 157 12.94 17.12 -2.05
N PRO A 158 12.95 18.31 -1.42
CA PRO A 158 13.69 19.47 -1.96
C PRO A 158 15.18 19.17 -2.10
N LYS A 159 15.77 19.54 -3.24
CA LYS A 159 17.14 19.15 -3.63
C LYS A 159 18.21 19.62 -2.62
N ASP A 160 18.05 20.81 -2.05
CA ASP A 160 18.97 21.37 -1.05
C ASP A 160 18.93 20.58 0.27
N VAL A 161 17.76 20.11 0.69
CA VAL A 161 17.61 19.26 1.88
C VAL A 161 18.32 17.92 1.70
N VAL A 162 18.23 17.34 0.50
CA VAL A 162 18.87 16.05 0.18
C VAL A 162 20.39 16.19 0.07
N ALA A 163 20.87 17.30 -0.47
CA ALA A 163 22.31 17.54 -0.64
C ALA A 163 23.03 18.00 0.64
N LYS A 164 22.29 18.54 1.62
CA LYS A 164 22.86 19.09 2.84
C LYS A 164 23.53 18.03 3.69
N GLU A 165 24.77 18.29 4.10
CA GLU A 165 25.46 17.49 5.09
C GLU A 165 24.95 17.77 6.51
N THR A 166 24.79 16.75 7.30
CA THR A 166 24.41 16.87 8.70
C THR A 166 25.18 15.85 9.55
N ALA A 167 25.31 16.16 10.84
CA ALA A 167 25.87 15.24 11.82
C ALA A 167 24.95 14.03 12.03
N PHE A 168 25.42 13.04 12.80
CA PHE A 168 24.61 11.88 13.17
C PHE A 168 23.26 12.32 13.74
N ILE A 169 22.20 11.70 13.23
CA ILE A 169 20.82 11.95 13.66
C ILE A 169 20.37 10.74 14.48
N ASN A 170 19.97 10.99 15.72
CA ASN A 170 19.28 9.97 16.49
C ASN A 170 17.89 9.77 15.90
N ASP A 171 17.56 8.51 15.53
CA ASP A 171 16.28 8.17 14.94
C ASP A 171 15.32 7.71 16.06
N PRO A 172 14.43 8.57 16.56
CA PRO A 172 13.54 8.26 17.69
C PRO A 172 12.49 7.20 17.30
N GLU A 173 11.89 6.55 18.28
CA GLU A 173 10.75 5.66 18.07
C GLU A 173 9.58 6.37 17.35
N ILE A 174 8.78 5.59 16.61
CA ILE A 174 7.60 6.10 15.91
C ILE A 174 6.60 6.66 16.93
N ASN A 175 6.26 7.93 16.76
CA ASN A 175 5.24 8.61 17.57
C ASN A 175 4.24 9.30 16.64
N LEU A 176 3.14 8.62 16.31
CA LEU A 176 2.07 9.10 15.45
C LEU A 176 0.73 9.07 16.21
N PRO A 177 0.47 10.06 17.10
CA PRO A 177 -0.75 10.05 17.93
C PRO A 177 -2.05 10.06 17.13
N SER A 178 -2.05 10.66 15.93
CA SER A 178 -3.20 10.72 15.01
C SER A 178 -3.38 9.49 14.14
N TYR A 179 -2.43 8.53 14.15
CA TYR A 179 -2.47 7.33 13.35
C TYR A 179 -2.34 6.08 14.22
N GLN A 180 -3.48 5.55 14.65
CA GLN A 180 -3.57 4.36 15.50
C GLN A 180 -4.51 3.33 14.88
N PRO A 181 -4.01 2.47 13.98
CA PRO A 181 -4.84 1.44 13.38
C PRO A 181 -5.33 0.44 14.42
N THR A 182 -6.61 0.02 14.30
CA THR A 182 -7.21 -0.96 15.20
C THR A 182 -6.60 -2.34 14.92
N LEU A 183 -5.85 -2.88 15.88
CA LEU A 183 -5.20 -4.18 15.79
C LEU A 183 -5.93 -5.30 16.54
N ARG A 184 -6.86 -4.96 17.44
CA ARG A 184 -7.59 -5.94 18.26
C ARG A 184 -9.08 -5.90 17.93
N PRO A 185 -9.72 -7.08 17.72
CA PRO A 185 -11.15 -7.14 17.47
C PRO A 185 -11.93 -6.79 18.76
N ASN A 186 -13.16 -6.31 18.60
CA ASN A 186 -14.09 -6.13 19.70
C ASN A 186 -14.74 -7.48 20.04
N GLU A 187 -14.42 -8.04 21.21
CA GLU A 187 -14.89 -9.36 21.63
C GLU A 187 -16.42 -9.47 21.70
N MET A 188 -17.12 -8.40 22.11
CA MET A 188 -18.59 -8.43 22.15
C MET A 188 -19.19 -8.52 20.76
N GLN A 189 -18.57 -7.87 19.75
CA GLN A 189 -19.01 -8.00 18.38
C GLN A 189 -18.73 -9.40 17.82
N ILE A 190 -17.57 -9.98 18.12
CA ILE A 190 -17.26 -11.37 17.73
C ILE A 190 -18.30 -12.34 18.34
N LYS A 191 -18.64 -12.18 19.64
CA LYS A 191 -19.70 -13.00 20.27
C LYS A 191 -21.06 -12.84 19.59
N LYS A 192 -21.42 -11.62 19.15
CA LYS A 192 -22.66 -11.38 18.38
C LYS A 192 -22.62 -12.07 17.00
N ILE A 193 -21.50 -11.98 16.30
CA ILE A 193 -21.30 -12.66 14.99
C ILE A 193 -21.49 -14.17 15.16
N LEU A 194 -20.81 -14.78 16.12
CA LEU A 194 -20.92 -16.24 16.36
C LEU A 194 -22.36 -16.65 16.74
N LYS A 195 -23.07 -15.83 17.53
CA LYS A 195 -24.47 -16.09 17.87
C LYS A 195 -25.40 -16.03 16.63
N GLN A 196 -25.15 -15.12 15.71
CA GLN A 196 -25.94 -15.01 14.47
C GLN A 196 -25.58 -16.15 13.49
N LEU A 197 -24.28 -16.47 13.35
CA LEU A 197 -23.81 -17.56 12.55
C LEU A 197 -24.46 -18.89 12.98
N GLY A 198 -24.57 -19.14 14.30
CA GLY A 198 -25.23 -20.35 14.83
C GLY A 198 -26.73 -20.47 14.52
N LYS A 199 -27.37 -19.40 13.99
CA LYS A 199 -28.77 -19.40 13.55
C LYS A 199 -28.90 -19.45 12.03
N ALA A 200 -27.83 -19.12 11.31
CA ALA A 200 -27.84 -19.06 9.85
C ALA A 200 -28.05 -20.46 9.25
N LYS A 201 -28.84 -20.49 8.18
CA LYS A 201 -29.13 -21.71 7.40
C LYS A 201 -28.34 -21.76 6.09
N LYS A 202 -27.99 -20.59 5.56
CA LYS A 202 -27.23 -20.42 4.32
C LYS A 202 -26.09 -19.42 4.51
N PRO A 203 -25.16 -19.66 5.45
CA PRO A 203 -24.04 -18.75 5.63
C PRO A 203 -23.08 -18.83 4.44
N VAL A 204 -22.43 -17.70 4.09
CA VAL A 204 -21.38 -17.63 3.08
C VAL A 204 -20.22 -16.75 3.57
N ILE A 205 -18.99 -17.14 3.28
CA ILE A 205 -17.82 -16.31 3.49
C ILE A 205 -17.47 -15.60 2.18
N VAL A 206 -17.24 -14.30 2.26
CA VAL A 206 -16.67 -13.51 1.14
C VAL A 206 -15.25 -13.09 1.53
N ALA A 207 -14.27 -13.73 0.91
CA ALA A 207 -12.86 -13.49 1.17
C ALA A 207 -12.28 -12.44 0.21
N GLY A 208 -11.75 -11.34 0.74
CA GLY A 208 -11.10 -10.29 -0.02
C GLY A 208 -9.58 -10.32 0.06
N GLY A 209 -8.92 -9.35 -0.59
CA GLY A 209 -7.47 -9.19 -0.60
C GLY A 209 -6.85 -9.04 0.78
N GLY A 210 -7.60 -8.53 1.77
CA GLY A 210 -7.12 -8.39 3.14
C GLY A 210 -6.72 -9.73 3.78
N VAL A 211 -7.37 -10.83 3.43
CA VAL A 211 -6.97 -12.18 3.88
C VAL A 211 -5.57 -12.54 3.37
N SER A 212 -5.29 -12.20 2.11
CA SER A 212 -3.97 -12.42 1.52
C SER A 212 -2.90 -11.54 2.15
N TYR A 213 -3.20 -10.24 2.40
CA TYR A 213 -2.25 -9.32 3.02
C TYR A 213 -1.95 -9.63 4.48
N SER A 214 -2.93 -10.15 5.22
CA SER A 214 -2.74 -10.57 6.62
C SER A 214 -2.19 -11.99 6.76
N GLU A 215 -1.90 -12.68 5.64
CA GLU A 215 -1.42 -14.07 5.61
C GLU A 215 -2.34 -15.07 6.32
N SER A 216 -3.64 -14.72 6.47
CA SER A 216 -4.62 -15.51 7.24
C SER A 216 -5.41 -16.51 6.39
N ALA A 217 -4.87 -16.93 5.24
CA ALA A 217 -5.54 -17.88 4.35
C ALA A 217 -5.76 -19.25 5.01
N LYS A 218 -4.81 -19.71 5.82
CA LYS A 218 -4.91 -20.98 6.55
C LYS A 218 -6.02 -20.97 7.59
N GLU A 219 -6.11 -19.88 8.35
CA GLU A 219 -7.14 -19.66 9.37
C GLU A 219 -8.53 -19.56 8.73
N LEU A 220 -8.64 -18.86 7.58
CA LEU A 220 -9.88 -18.77 6.83
C LEU A 220 -10.36 -20.17 6.37
N VAL A 221 -9.47 -20.97 5.79
CA VAL A 221 -9.80 -22.34 5.32
C VAL A 221 -10.21 -23.22 6.51
N ALA A 222 -9.44 -23.21 7.59
CA ALA A 222 -9.76 -23.98 8.79
C ALA A 222 -11.12 -23.60 9.39
N PHE A 223 -11.46 -22.29 9.38
CA PHE A 223 -12.76 -21.80 9.82
C PHE A 223 -13.88 -22.28 8.89
N ALA A 224 -13.70 -22.16 7.57
CA ALA A 224 -14.67 -22.59 6.58
C ALA A 224 -14.94 -24.10 6.69
N GLU A 225 -13.90 -24.93 6.81
CA GLU A 225 -14.00 -26.38 6.98
C GLU A 225 -14.70 -26.78 8.28
N ARG A 226 -14.32 -26.14 9.40
CA ARG A 226 -14.91 -26.43 10.70
C ARG A 226 -16.43 -26.23 10.74
N TYR A 227 -16.91 -25.18 10.07
CA TYR A 227 -18.34 -24.83 10.07
C TYR A 227 -19.05 -25.18 8.76
N GLN A 228 -18.34 -25.81 7.81
CA GLN A 228 -18.86 -26.21 6.48
C GLN A 228 -19.50 -25.04 5.73
N ILE A 229 -18.83 -23.87 5.75
CA ILE A 229 -19.32 -22.64 5.13
C ILE A 229 -18.67 -22.46 3.76
N PRO A 230 -19.46 -22.30 2.69
CA PRO A 230 -18.93 -22.02 1.36
C PRO A 230 -18.17 -20.68 1.33
N VAL A 231 -17.13 -20.63 0.48
CA VAL A 231 -16.26 -19.46 0.32
C VAL A 231 -16.37 -18.92 -1.10
N VAL A 232 -16.68 -17.65 -1.20
CA VAL A 232 -16.61 -16.83 -2.40
C VAL A 232 -15.42 -15.88 -2.26
N THR A 233 -14.66 -15.61 -3.32
CA THR A 233 -13.57 -14.65 -3.28
C THR A 233 -13.87 -13.40 -4.10
N SER A 234 -13.35 -12.25 -3.67
CA SER A 234 -13.19 -11.12 -4.58
C SER A 234 -12.02 -11.38 -5.55
N LEU A 235 -11.84 -10.53 -6.56
CA LEU A 235 -10.69 -10.63 -7.47
C LEU A 235 -9.35 -10.68 -6.73
N LEU A 236 -9.13 -9.76 -5.77
CA LEU A 236 -7.90 -9.71 -4.97
C LEU A 236 -7.84 -10.77 -3.84
N GLY A 237 -8.96 -11.44 -3.58
CA GLY A 237 -9.03 -12.58 -2.65
C GLY A 237 -8.74 -13.92 -3.29
N GLN A 238 -8.57 -13.99 -4.60
CA GLN A 238 -8.22 -15.23 -5.28
C GLN A 238 -6.89 -15.80 -4.75
N GLY A 239 -6.84 -17.12 -4.59
CA GLY A 239 -5.69 -17.81 -4.01
C GLY A 239 -5.73 -17.95 -2.48
N THR A 240 -6.67 -17.32 -1.78
CA THR A 240 -6.84 -17.49 -0.32
C THR A 240 -7.44 -18.86 0.04
N ILE A 241 -8.07 -19.53 -0.91
CA ILE A 241 -8.54 -20.92 -0.84
C ILE A 241 -8.21 -21.59 -2.18
N ALA A 242 -7.84 -22.85 -2.16
CA ALA A 242 -7.54 -23.59 -3.39
C ALA A 242 -8.78 -23.70 -4.28
N THR A 243 -8.60 -23.57 -5.59
CA THR A 243 -9.71 -23.69 -6.57
C THR A 243 -10.33 -25.07 -6.60
N SER A 244 -9.58 -26.09 -6.19
CA SER A 244 -10.06 -27.48 -6.06
C SER A 244 -10.76 -27.79 -4.73
N HIS A 245 -10.81 -26.82 -3.81
CA HIS A 245 -11.40 -27.02 -2.50
C HIS A 245 -12.93 -27.17 -2.60
N PRO A 246 -13.56 -28.17 -1.95
CA PRO A 246 -15.00 -28.44 -2.09
C PRO A 246 -15.91 -27.29 -1.62
N LEU A 247 -15.43 -26.45 -0.72
CA LEU A 247 -16.18 -25.27 -0.26
C LEU A 247 -15.95 -24.01 -1.12
N PHE A 248 -15.08 -24.04 -2.13
CA PHE A 248 -14.83 -22.89 -3.00
C PHE A 248 -15.90 -22.79 -4.09
N LEU A 249 -16.66 -21.70 -4.12
CA LEU A 249 -17.71 -21.46 -5.11
C LEU A 249 -17.27 -20.60 -6.29
N GLY A 250 -16.05 -20.05 -6.25
CA GLY A 250 -15.53 -19.17 -7.29
C GLY A 250 -15.44 -17.72 -6.86
N MET A 251 -15.15 -16.85 -7.84
CA MET A 251 -15.11 -15.40 -7.65
C MET A 251 -16.55 -14.85 -7.71
N GLY A 252 -16.87 -13.92 -6.81
CA GLY A 252 -18.12 -13.17 -6.82
C GLY A 252 -18.01 -11.83 -7.56
N GLY A 253 -19.16 -11.24 -7.85
CA GLY A 253 -19.29 -9.92 -8.47
C GLY A 253 -19.55 -9.95 -9.98
N MET A 254 -19.39 -8.80 -10.65
CA MET A 254 -19.75 -8.59 -12.06
C MET A 254 -19.13 -9.61 -13.04
N HIS A 255 -17.89 -10.03 -12.78
CA HIS A 255 -17.15 -11.02 -13.57
C HIS A 255 -17.05 -12.37 -12.85
N GLY A 256 -17.89 -12.57 -11.84
CA GLY A 256 -17.88 -13.76 -11.01
C GLY A 256 -18.60 -14.97 -11.62
N SER A 257 -18.42 -16.12 -10.99
CA SER A 257 -19.15 -17.33 -11.35
C SER A 257 -20.62 -17.25 -10.96
N TYR A 258 -21.47 -17.95 -11.69
CA TYR A 258 -22.90 -18.03 -11.37
C TYR A 258 -23.12 -18.58 -9.95
N ALA A 259 -22.42 -19.65 -9.59
CA ALA A 259 -22.54 -20.28 -8.27
C ALA A 259 -22.18 -19.32 -7.12
N ALA A 260 -21.08 -18.57 -7.28
CA ALA A 260 -20.66 -17.57 -6.29
C ALA A 260 -21.69 -16.45 -6.12
N ASN A 261 -22.19 -15.91 -7.23
CA ASN A 261 -23.17 -14.82 -7.19
C ASN A 261 -24.51 -15.27 -6.59
N ILE A 262 -25.02 -16.46 -6.96
CA ILE A 262 -26.23 -17.01 -6.36
C ILE A 262 -26.05 -17.29 -4.87
N ALA A 263 -24.91 -17.84 -4.46
CA ALA A 263 -24.62 -18.06 -3.05
C ALA A 263 -24.62 -16.77 -2.24
N MET A 264 -24.05 -15.68 -2.79
CA MET A 264 -24.08 -14.37 -2.15
C MET A 264 -25.49 -13.78 -2.06
N THR A 265 -26.30 -13.94 -3.10
CA THR A 265 -27.68 -13.41 -3.16
C THR A 265 -28.61 -14.18 -2.22
N ASP A 266 -28.49 -15.50 -2.16
CA ASP A 266 -29.35 -16.38 -1.35
C ASP A 266 -28.92 -16.51 0.12
N ALA A 267 -27.74 -15.95 0.47
CA ALA A 267 -27.22 -16.07 1.82
C ALA A 267 -28.12 -15.35 2.84
N ASP A 268 -28.43 -16.03 3.94
CA ASP A 268 -29.11 -15.43 5.10
C ASP A 268 -28.09 -14.81 6.10
N PHE A 269 -26.81 -15.13 5.92
CA PHE A 269 -25.70 -14.55 6.70
C PHE A 269 -24.39 -14.52 5.90
N MET A 270 -23.86 -13.33 5.66
CA MET A 270 -22.61 -13.14 4.93
C MET A 270 -21.50 -12.70 5.89
N ILE A 271 -20.35 -13.40 5.86
CA ILE A 271 -19.16 -13.05 6.60
C ILE A 271 -18.11 -12.49 5.62
N ALA A 272 -17.95 -11.18 5.59
CA ALA A 272 -16.95 -10.55 4.75
C ALA A 272 -15.62 -10.40 5.50
N ILE A 273 -14.56 -11.02 4.97
CA ILE A 273 -13.22 -11.00 5.58
C ILE A 273 -12.25 -10.34 4.60
N GLY A 274 -11.66 -9.23 5.01
CA GLY A 274 -10.69 -8.49 4.19
C GLY A 274 -11.25 -7.89 2.90
N CYS A 275 -12.57 -7.67 2.81
CA CYS A 275 -13.26 -7.07 1.68
C CYS A 275 -13.52 -5.58 1.89
N ARG A 276 -13.57 -4.81 0.80
CA ARG A 276 -13.96 -3.39 0.80
C ARG A 276 -15.31 -3.10 0.14
N PHE A 277 -15.98 -4.08 -0.38
CA PHE A 277 -17.30 -3.96 -1.05
C PHE A 277 -17.35 -2.89 -2.14
N ASP A 278 -16.48 -2.99 -3.14
CA ASP A 278 -16.55 -2.12 -4.31
C ASP A 278 -17.74 -2.48 -5.22
N ASP A 279 -18.04 -1.58 -6.16
CA ASP A 279 -19.15 -1.70 -7.11
C ASP A 279 -19.04 -2.95 -8.01
N ARG A 280 -17.83 -3.45 -8.26
CA ARG A 280 -17.62 -4.66 -9.07
C ARG A 280 -17.98 -5.94 -8.31
N LEU A 281 -17.82 -5.94 -6.99
CA LEU A 281 -18.23 -7.05 -6.14
C LEU A 281 -19.73 -7.00 -5.80
N THR A 282 -20.25 -5.82 -5.47
CA THR A 282 -21.61 -5.67 -4.95
C THR A 282 -22.67 -5.46 -6.04
N GLY A 283 -22.27 -5.03 -7.23
CA GLY A 283 -23.20 -4.69 -8.29
C GLY A 283 -24.15 -3.55 -7.90
N ASN A 284 -25.42 -3.72 -8.17
CA ASN A 284 -26.45 -2.74 -7.78
C ASN A 284 -26.94 -3.02 -6.34
N PRO A 285 -26.62 -2.17 -5.36
CA PRO A 285 -27.02 -2.41 -3.96
C PRO A 285 -28.53 -2.27 -3.69
N LYS A 286 -29.32 -1.92 -4.71
CA LYS A 286 -30.78 -1.80 -4.61
C LYS A 286 -31.52 -3.05 -5.09
N THR A 287 -30.82 -3.98 -5.69
CA THR A 287 -31.33 -5.28 -6.15
C THR A 287 -30.67 -6.41 -5.40
#